data_1581d83c180ba5c2b70ddef7fc129660
#
_entry.id   1581d83c180ba5c2b70ddef7fc129660
#
_cell.length_a   1.000
_cell.length_b   1.000
_cell.length_c   1.000
_cell.angle_alpha   90.00
_cell.angle_beta   90.00
_cell.angle_gamma   90.00
#
_symmetry.space_group_name_H-M   'P 1'
#
loop_
_entity.id
_entity.type
_entity.pdbx_description
1 polymer ?
#
loop_
_entity_poly.entity_id
_entity_poly.type
_entity_poly.pdbx_seq_one_letter_code
_entity_poly.pdbx_strand_id
1 'polypeptide(L)'
;MITVRISFEKKHEASYISLLDLQRVMQRVLKRSGLPVWHTLGFNPHIYMTFACPLSLGQESECECVDVKTEAEAPDFAQWQTALNAIMPAGIHVTRVAPVEMKADSIAFACYRISYPAAAAAVLEQYNALETAPVEKHSKRGKKIIDLKEHIPQLRYTALGDTVQLELCLPAAQELNLNPSLLTGFLEEKFGLPAASANILRTKFLTADRQLFA
;
A
#
# COMPACT_ATOMS: atom_id res chain seq x y z
N MET A 1 11.43 -16.70 -20.26
CA MET A 1 10.36 -16.21 -19.37
C MET A 1 10.94 -15.14 -18.46
N ILE A 2 10.37 -13.96 -18.45
CA ILE A 2 10.79 -12.83 -17.61
C ILE A 2 9.66 -12.45 -16.63
N THR A 3 10.02 -11.79 -15.53
CA THR A 3 9.04 -11.22 -14.60
C THR A 3 8.93 -9.73 -14.87
N VAL A 4 7.70 -9.27 -15.02
CA VAL A 4 7.36 -7.88 -15.32
C VAL A 4 6.59 -7.32 -14.13
N ARG A 5 6.99 -6.15 -13.64
CA ARG A 5 6.28 -5.38 -12.62
C ARG A 5 5.34 -4.40 -13.27
N ILE A 6 4.09 -4.46 -12.84
CA ILE A 6 3.05 -3.48 -13.16
C ILE A 6 2.86 -2.65 -11.91
N SER A 7 3.34 -1.39 -11.94
CA SER A 7 3.14 -0.41 -10.88
C SER A 7 1.86 0.37 -11.16
N PHE A 8 1.09 0.63 -10.12
CA PHE A 8 -0.21 1.30 -10.27
C PHE A 8 -0.58 2.09 -9.01
N GLU A 9 -1.42 3.08 -9.18
CA GLU A 9 -2.11 3.77 -8.10
C GLU A 9 -3.51 3.19 -7.89
N LYS A 10 -3.99 3.28 -6.65
CA LYS A 10 -5.32 2.83 -6.22
C LYS A 10 -5.92 3.91 -5.36
N LYS A 11 -6.93 4.61 -5.89
CA LYS A 11 -7.51 5.83 -5.28
C LYS A 11 -9.04 5.81 -5.33
N HIS A 12 -9.65 6.72 -4.62
CA HIS A 12 -11.10 6.96 -4.60
C HIS A 12 -11.88 5.68 -4.27
N GLU A 13 -12.91 5.37 -5.05
CA GLU A 13 -13.76 4.20 -4.84
C GLU A 13 -12.99 2.88 -4.86
N ALA A 14 -11.88 2.82 -5.61
CA ALA A 14 -11.04 1.63 -5.64
C ALA A 14 -10.35 1.37 -4.29
N SER A 15 -10.20 2.35 -3.39
CA SER A 15 -9.66 2.13 -2.04
C SER A 15 -10.46 1.09 -1.25
N TYR A 16 -11.75 0.94 -1.56
CA TYR A 16 -12.66 -0.02 -0.92
C TYR A 16 -12.69 -1.40 -1.58
N ILE A 17 -11.86 -1.65 -2.59
CA ILE A 17 -11.70 -2.99 -3.19
C ILE A 17 -10.75 -3.81 -2.32
N SER A 18 -11.19 -5.00 -1.87
CA SER A 18 -10.36 -5.93 -1.12
C SER A 18 -9.20 -6.47 -1.96
N LEU A 19 -8.14 -7.00 -1.32
CA LEU A 19 -7.04 -7.65 -2.05
C LEU A 19 -7.54 -8.79 -2.95
N LEU A 20 -8.49 -9.59 -2.48
CA LEU A 20 -9.04 -10.70 -3.24
C LEU A 20 -9.79 -10.21 -4.49
N ASP A 21 -10.54 -9.13 -4.35
CA ASP A 21 -11.25 -8.54 -5.50
C ASP A 21 -10.29 -7.82 -6.44
N LEU A 22 -9.25 -7.16 -5.91
CA LEU A 22 -8.18 -6.58 -6.72
C LEU A 22 -7.45 -7.66 -7.55
N GLN A 23 -7.18 -8.82 -6.96
CA GLN A 23 -6.63 -9.97 -7.70
C GLN A 23 -7.55 -10.40 -8.84
N ARG A 24 -8.86 -10.48 -8.59
CA ARG A 24 -9.86 -10.80 -9.61
C ARG A 24 -9.94 -9.76 -10.72
N VAL A 25 -9.88 -8.48 -10.34
CA VAL A 25 -9.83 -7.35 -11.30
C VAL A 25 -8.58 -7.49 -12.17
N MET A 26 -7.39 -7.61 -11.59
CA MET A 26 -6.14 -7.74 -12.34
C MET A 26 -6.13 -8.96 -13.26
N GLN A 27 -6.63 -10.11 -12.81
CA GLN A 27 -6.77 -11.29 -13.67
C GLN A 27 -7.66 -11.02 -14.90
N ARG A 28 -8.80 -10.35 -14.71
CA ARG A 28 -9.71 -10.03 -15.82
C ARG A 28 -9.09 -9.01 -16.76
N VAL A 29 -8.43 -7.98 -16.24
CA VAL A 29 -7.74 -6.96 -17.02
C VAL A 29 -6.64 -7.60 -17.87
N LEU A 30 -5.76 -8.40 -17.28
CA LEU A 30 -4.68 -9.11 -18.00
C LEU A 30 -5.22 -10.05 -19.06
N LYS A 31 -6.29 -10.79 -18.80
CA LYS A 31 -6.94 -11.66 -19.81
C LYS A 31 -7.54 -10.86 -20.98
N ARG A 32 -8.17 -9.73 -20.68
CA ARG A 32 -8.83 -8.90 -21.70
C ARG A 32 -7.86 -8.06 -22.51
N SER A 33 -6.68 -7.75 -21.96
CA SER A 33 -5.66 -6.96 -22.65
C SER A 33 -5.01 -7.70 -23.82
N GLY A 34 -5.13 -9.03 -23.88
CA GLY A 34 -4.47 -9.85 -24.87
C GLY A 34 -2.94 -9.92 -24.71
N LEU A 35 -2.41 -9.41 -23.60
CA LEU A 35 -0.97 -9.45 -23.33
C LEU A 35 -0.47 -10.88 -23.07
N PRO A 36 0.74 -11.26 -23.51
CA PRO A 36 1.27 -12.61 -23.42
C PRO A 36 1.75 -12.97 -22.02
N VAL A 37 0.82 -13.00 -21.06
CA VAL A 37 1.10 -13.37 -19.67
C VAL A 37 1.08 -14.89 -19.48
N TRP A 38 2.01 -15.37 -18.67
CA TRP A 38 2.13 -16.79 -18.37
C TRP A 38 1.04 -17.26 -17.40
N HIS A 39 0.50 -18.45 -17.68
CA HIS A 39 -0.48 -19.15 -16.85
C HIS A 39 0.18 -20.33 -16.14
N THR A 40 -0.23 -20.57 -14.89
CA THR A 40 0.21 -21.74 -14.12
C THR A 40 -0.19 -23.03 -14.85
N LEU A 41 0.64 -24.06 -14.68
CA LEU A 41 0.35 -25.39 -15.20
C LEU A 41 -0.59 -26.14 -14.23
N GLY A 42 -1.41 -27.05 -14.78
CA GLY A 42 -2.30 -27.92 -14.00
C GLY A 42 -3.77 -27.81 -14.39
N PHE A 43 -4.66 -28.35 -13.57
CA PHE A 43 -6.10 -28.48 -13.88
C PHE A 43 -6.85 -27.13 -13.93
N ASN A 44 -6.38 -26.12 -13.20
CA ASN A 44 -6.99 -24.78 -13.18
C ASN A 44 -5.93 -23.72 -13.50
N PRO A 45 -5.57 -23.54 -14.79
CA PRO A 45 -4.59 -22.54 -15.19
C PRO A 45 -5.06 -21.13 -14.84
N HIS A 46 -4.23 -20.38 -14.15
CA HIS A 46 -4.47 -18.99 -13.84
C HIS A 46 -3.20 -18.16 -14.03
N ILE A 47 -3.36 -16.85 -14.25
CA ILE A 47 -2.23 -15.96 -14.38
C ILE A 47 -1.49 -15.93 -13.04
N TYR A 48 -0.17 -16.22 -13.06
CA TYR A 48 0.67 -16.09 -11.87
C TYR A 48 0.91 -14.62 -11.57
N MET A 49 0.48 -14.20 -10.39
CA MET A 49 0.61 -12.81 -9.92
C MET A 49 1.08 -12.78 -8.47
N THR A 50 2.01 -11.87 -8.17
CA THR A 50 2.48 -11.63 -6.81
C THR A 50 2.36 -10.14 -6.49
N PHE A 51 1.51 -9.79 -5.51
CA PHE A 51 1.40 -8.43 -4.99
C PHE A 51 2.47 -8.23 -3.91
N ALA A 52 3.22 -7.13 -3.97
CA ALA A 52 4.38 -6.92 -3.11
C ALA A 52 3.99 -6.68 -1.64
N CYS A 53 3.17 -5.70 -1.36
CA CYS A 53 2.76 -5.32 0.00
C CYS A 53 1.28 -4.90 -0.04
N PRO A 54 0.34 -5.82 0.22
CA PRO A 54 -1.09 -5.53 0.10
C PRO A 54 -1.51 -4.29 0.89
N LEU A 55 -2.35 -3.45 0.27
CA LEU A 55 -2.94 -2.28 0.89
C LEU A 55 -4.16 -2.66 1.72
N SER A 56 -4.32 -2.05 2.89
CA SER A 56 -5.53 -2.23 3.69
C SER A 56 -6.74 -1.57 3.04
N LEU A 57 -7.92 -2.12 3.34
CA LEU A 57 -9.19 -1.60 2.84
C LEU A 57 -9.40 -0.15 3.33
N GLY A 58 -9.94 0.71 2.47
CA GLY A 58 -10.20 2.12 2.76
C GLY A 58 -8.97 3.03 2.67
N GLN A 59 -7.78 2.48 2.38
CA GLN A 59 -6.56 3.26 2.16
C GLN A 59 -6.31 3.47 0.67
N GLU A 60 -5.76 4.62 0.32
CA GLU A 60 -5.28 4.95 -1.01
C GLU A 60 -3.79 4.68 -1.17
N SER A 61 -3.32 4.50 -2.41
CA SER A 61 -1.91 4.29 -2.70
C SER A 61 -1.49 4.83 -4.06
N GLU A 62 -0.27 5.35 -4.12
CA GLU A 62 0.43 5.78 -5.34
C GLU A 62 1.52 4.78 -5.78
N CYS A 63 1.73 3.70 -5.02
CA CYS A 63 2.89 2.83 -5.20
C CYS A 63 2.59 1.33 -5.15
N GLU A 64 1.35 0.93 -5.49
CA GLU A 64 1.02 -0.48 -5.59
C GLU A 64 1.79 -1.14 -6.72
N CYS A 65 2.12 -2.43 -6.55
CA CYS A 65 2.67 -3.19 -7.66
C CYS A 65 2.27 -4.67 -7.61
N VAL A 66 2.19 -5.24 -8.80
CA VAL A 66 1.98 -6.66 -9.02
C VAL A 66 3.01 -7.17 -10.03
N ASP A 67 3.68 -8.25 -9.68
CA ASP A 67 4.63 -8.94 -10.55
C ASP A 67 3.91 -10.07 -11.29
N VAL A 68 4.04 -10.10 -12.61
CA VAL A 68 3.50 -11.11 -13.50
C VAL A 68 4.62 -11.73 -14.34
N LYS A 69 4.44 -12.96 -14.79
CA LYS A 69 5.39 -13.62 -15.70
C LYS A 69 4.91 -13.52 -17.14
N THR A 70 5.85 -13.42 -18.08
CA THR A 70 5.58 -13.46 -19.51
C THR A 70 6.59 -14.33 -20.25
N GLU A 71 6.14 -14.93 -21.35
CA GLU A 71 6.98 -15.68 -22.28
C GLU A 71 7.50 -14.81 -23.45
N ALA A 72 7.01 -13.58 -23.56
CA ALA A 72 7.52 -12.64 -24.56
C ALA A 72 9.02 -12.38 -24.34
N GLU A 73 9.81 -12.49 -25.40
CA GLU A 73 11.26 -12.25 -25.35
C GLU A 73 11.59 -10.76 -25.19
N ALA A 74 10.84 -9.89 -25.87
CA ALA A 74 11.02 -8.44 -25.85
C ALA A 74 9.65 -7.74 -25.76
N PRO A 75 9.03 -7.68 -24.56
CA PRO A 75 7.75 -7.00 -24.38
C PRO A 75 7.90 -5.49 -24.55
N ASP A 76 6.96 -4.88 -25.28
CA ASP A 76 6.83 -3.43 -25.36
C ASP A 76 6.08 -2.94 -24.11
N PHE A 77 6.80 -2.45 -23.12
CA PHE A 77 6.25 -2.01 -21.84
C PHE A 77 5.34 -0.78 -21.97
N ALA A 78 5.58 0.10 -22.92
CA ALA A 78 4.72 1.26 -23.18
C ALA A 78 3.37 0.81 -23.77
N GLN A 79 3.40 -0.14 -24.70
CA GLN A 79 2.19 -0.76 -25.22
C GLN A 79 1.42 -1.49 -24.12
N TRP A 80 2.11 -2.21 -23.23
CA TRP A 80 1.47 -2.88 -22.09
C TRP A 80 0.76 -1.89 -21.18
N GLN A 81 1.43 -0.79 -20.81
CA GLN A 81 0.83 0.24 -19.98
C GLN A 81 -0.42 0.84 -20.62
N THR A 82 -0.37 1.14 -21.93
CA THR A 82 -1.50 1.68 -22.68
C THR A 82 -2.66 0.69 -22.72
N ALA A 83 -2.39 -0.58 -23.06
CA ALA A 83 -3.42 -1.62 -23.16
C ALA A 83 -4.10 -1.90 -21.82
N LEU A 84 -3.33 -1.90 -20.72
CA LEU A 84 -3.88 -2.10 -19.38
C LEU A 84 -4.76 -0.91 -18.96
N ASN A 85 -4.30 0.33 -19.14
CA ASN A 85 -5.06 1.51 -18.79
C ASN A 85 -6.34 1.68 -19.60
N ALA A 86 -6.40 1.18 -20.83
CA ALA A 86 -7.60 1.22 -21.66
C ALA A 86 -8.78 0.42 -21.09
N ILE A 87 -8.52 -0.54 -20.19
CA ILE A 87 -9.54 -1.45 -19.63
C ILE A 87 -9.52 -1.51 -18.11
N MET A 88 -8.63 -0.75 -17.46
CA MET A 88 -8.57 -0.66 -16.01
C MET A 88 -9.84 0.03 -15.49
N PRO A 89 -10.43 -0.42 -14.36
CA PRO A 89 -11.57 0.26 -13.77
C PRO A 89 -11.16 1.62 -13.16
N ALA A 90 -12.14 2.50 -12.99
CA ALA A 90 -11.95 3.79 -12.34
C ALA A 90 -11.26 3.63 -10.96
N GLY A 91 -10.41 4.58 -10.62
CA GLY A 91 -9.64 4.59 -9.37
C GLY A 91 -8.40 3.67 -9.35
N ILE A 92 -8.14 2.92 -10.42
CA ILE A 92 -6.89 2.18 -10.60
C ILE A 92 -6.22 2.65 -11.89
N HIS A 93 -4.97 3.09 -11.79
CA HIS A 93 -4.21 3.58 -12.96
C HIS A 93 -2.80 2.99 -12.96
N VAL A 94 -2.41 2.35 -14.06
CA VAL A 94 -1.06 1.82 -14.25
C VAL A 94 -0.10 2.96 -14.55
N THR A 95 0.86 3.17 -13.67
CA THR A 95 1.84 4.25 -13.75
C THR A 95 3.13 3.85 -14.46
N ARG A 96 3.51 2.57 -14.36
CA ARG A 96 4.72 2.02 -15.00
C ARG A 96 4.57 0.52 -15.25
N VAL A 97 5.16 0.06 -16.35
CA VAL A 97 5.40 -1.36 -16.61
C VAL A 97 6.89 -1.51 -16.92
N ALA A 98 7.57 -2.42 -16.23
CA ALA A 98 9.03 -2.59 -16.39
C ALA A 98 9.46 -4.01 -15.96
N PRO A 99 10.67 -4.46 -16.31
CA PRO A 99 11.26 -5.64 -15.69
C PRO A 99 11.41 -5.45 -14.18
N VAL A 100 11.34 -6.54 -13.41
CA VAL A 100 11.58 -6.50 -11.97
C VAL A 100 13.07 -6.28 -11.70
N GLU A 101 13.41 -5.16 -11.07
CA GLU A 101 14.76 -4.83 -10.64
C GLU A 101 15.01 -5.23 -9.18
N MET A 102 14.04 -4.95 -8.29
CA MET A 102 14.09 -5.30 -6.88
C MET A 102 13.01 -6.32 -6.54
N LYS A 103 13.34 -7.36 -5.78
CA LYS A 103 12.35 -8.34 -5.33
C LYS A 103 11.40 -7.70 -4.30
N ALA A 104 10.15 -8.16 -4.25
CA ALA A 104 9.15 -7.65 -3.32
C ALA A 104 9.54 -7.78 -1.84
N ASP A 105 10.37 -8.76 -1.49
CA ASP A 105 10.89 -8.98 -0.14
C ASP A 105 11.95 -7.97 0.30
N SER A 106 12.47 -7.15 -0.61
CA SER A 106 13.36 -6.02 -0.27
C SER A 106 12.61 -4.81 0.31
N ILE A 107 11.27 -4.80 0.29
CA ILE A 107 10.48 -3.77 0.94
C ILE A 107 10.65 -3.89 2.46
N ALA A 108 11.21 -2.85 3.08
CA ALA A 108 11.39 -2.77 4.52
C ALA A 108 10.46 -1.74 5.17
N PHE A 109 10.11 -0.68 4.44
CA PHE A 109 9.24 0.39 4.93
C PHE A 109 8.19 0.77 3.89
N ALA A 110 7.02 1.18 4.39
CA ALA A 110 5.98 1.86 3.61
C ALA A 110 5.77 3.25 4.19
N CYS A 111 5.80 4.28 3.35
CA CYS A 111 5.59 5.66 3.75
C CYS A 111 4.18 6.10 3.40
N TYR A 112 3.59 6.88 4.30
CA TYR A 112 2.21 7.30 4.24
C TYR A 112 2.10 8.80 4.46
N ARG A 113 1.15 9.40 3.80
CA ARG A 113 0.60 10.72 4.08
C ARG A 113 -0.76 10.51 4.72
N ILE A 114 -0.96 11.07 5.92
CA ILE A 114 -2.24 10.98 6.63
C ILE A 114 -2.76 12.40 6.82
N SER A 115 -3.95 12.67 6.34
CA SER A 115 -4.60 13.98 6.47
C SER A 115 -5.79 13.87 7.41
N TYR A 116 -5.92 14.85 8.31
CA TYR A 116 -7.04 15.02 9.22
C TYR A 116 -7.61 16.43 9.10
N PRO A 117 -8.84 16.69 9.55
CA PRO A 117 -9.32 18.06 9.79
C PRO A 117 -8.40 18.81 10.76
N ALA A 118 -8.27 20.13 10.60
CA ALA A 118 -7.36 20.98 11.40
C ALA A 118 -7.56 20.83 12.92
N ALA A 119 -8.79 20.57 13.38
CA ALA A 119 -9.11 20.34 14.79
C ALA A 119 -8.33 19.15 15.42
N ALA A 120 -7.82 18.23 14.61
CA ALA A 120 -7.03 17.09 15.08
C ALA A 120 -5.66 17.50 15.65
N ALA A 121 -5.14 18.71 15.34
CA ALA A 121 -3.83 19.18 15.80
C ALA A 121 -3.64 19.02 17.31
N ALA A 122 -4.65 19.39 18.09
CA ALA A 122 -4.60 19.27 19.57
C ALA A 122 -4.42 17.81 20.01
N VAL A 123 -5.04 16.85 19.33
CA VAL A 123 -4.92 15.41 19.64
C VAL A 123 -3.53 14.90 19.27
N LEU A 124 -2.96 15.38 18.15
CA LEU A 124 -1.60 15.00 17.74
C LEU A 124 -0.56 15.48 18.79
N GLU A 125 -0.74 16.68 19.35
CA GLU A 125 0.11 17.16 20.46
C GLU A 125 -0.08 16.34 21.75
N GLN A 126 -1.31 15.91 22.05
CA GLN A 126 -1.54 15.01 23.18
C GLN A 126 -0.82 13.67 23.00
N TYR A 127 -0.83 13.09 21.77
CA TYR A 127 -0.01 11.91 21.46
C TYR A 127 1.47 12.19 21.69
N ASN A 128 1.98 13.36 21.23
CA ASN A 128 3.38 13.73 21.35
C ASN A 128 3.83 13.81 22.82
N ALA A 129 2.93 14.20 23.72
CA ALA A 129 3.19 14.28 25.16
C ALA A 129 3.21 12.91 25.88
N LEU A 130 2.79 11.82 25.23
CA LEU A 130 2.83 10.49 25.84
C LEU A 130 4.25 9.94 25.87
N GLU A 131 4.60 9.21 26.92
CA GLU A 131 5.83 8.41 27.00
C GLU A 131 5.68 7.07 26.27
N THR A 132 4.50 6.45 26.34
CA THR A 132 4.18 5.16 25.71
C THR A 132 2.82 5.18 25.03
N ALA A 133 2.66 4.38 23.98
CA ALA A 133 1.41 4.25 23.24
C ALA A 133 1.17 2.76 22.87
N PRO A 134 0.86 1.90 23.86
CA PRO A 134 0.66 0.47 23.64
C PRO A 134 -0.60 0.20 22.84
N VAL A 135 -0.48 -0.65 21.80
CA VAL A 135 -1.60 -1.14 20.98
C VAL A 135 -1.56 -2.66 20.84
N GLU A 136 -2.71 -3.30 20.80
CA GLU A 136 -2.81 -4.72 20.50
C GLU A 136 -2.79 -4.93 18.99
N LYS A 137 -1.77 -5.60 18.49
CA LYS A 137 -1.69 -6.02 17.08
C LYS A 137 -2.12 -7.48 16.96
N HIS A 138 -3.16 -7.71 16.16
CA HIS A 138 -3.61 -9.05 15.79
C HIS A 138 -2.84 -9.55 14.56
N SER A 139 -2.34 -10.78 14.62
CA SER A 139 -1.69 -11.46 13.50
C SER A 139 -2.14 -12.92 13.44
N LYS A 140 -1.81 -13.61 12.34
CA LYS A 140 -2.04 -15.06 12.23
C LYS A 140 -1.31 -15.88 13.32
N ARG A 141 -0.26 -15.29 13.93
CA ARG A 141 0.54 -15.92 15.00
C ARG A 141 0.03 -15.59 16.41
N GLY A 142 -1.06 -14.84 16.53
CA GLY A 142 -1.66 -14.41 17.80
C GLY A 142 -1.65 -12.90 18.00
N LYS A 143 -1.92 -12.48 19.24
CA LYS A 143 -1.95 -11.10 19.68
C LYS A 143 -0.59 -10.70 20.24
N LYS A 144 -0.11 -9.51 19.89
CA LYS A 144 1.12 -8.92 20.44
C LYS A 144 0.87 -7.46 20.79
N ILE A 145 1.32 -7.03 21.95
CA ILE A 145 1.34 -5.61 22.31
C ILE A 145 2.58 -4.99 21.67
N ILE A 146 2.39 -3.86 21.01
CA ILE A 146 3.44 -3.05 20.39
C ILE A 146 3.30 -1.65 20.94
N ASP A 147 4.41 -1.02 21.35
CA ASP A 147 4.42 0.40 21.66
C ASP A 147 4.62 1.20 20.37
N LEU A 148 3.62 1.99 20.00
CA LEU A 148 3.71 2.85 18.82
C LEU A 148 4.83 3.88 18.95
N LYS A 149 5.19 4.31 20.17
CA LYS A 149 6.28 5.27 20.40
C LYS A 149 7.65 4.76 19.97
N GLU A 150 7.89 3.45 19.96
CA GLU A 150 9.13 2.86 19.42
C GLU A 150 9.29 3.10 17.91
N HIS A 151 8.17 3.27 17.18
CA HIS A 151 8.14 3.43 15.73
C HIS A 151 7.72 4.82 15.27
N ILE A 152 6.92 5.49 16.09
CA ILE A 152 6.37 6.83 15.85
C ILE A 152 6.60 7.66 17.13
N PRO A 153 7.85 8.06 17.43
CA PRO A 153 8.14 8.80 18.67
C PRO A 153 7.43 10.15 18.73
N GLN A 154 7.24 10.80 17.58
CA GLN A 154 6.53 12.07 17.44
C GLN A 154 5.73 12.12 16.14
N LEU A 155 4.54 12.69 16.23
CA LEU A 155 3.71 13.05 15.08
C LEU A 155 4.06 14.48 14.66
N ARG A 156 4.90 14.59 13.63
CA ARG A 156 5.18 15.86 12.98
C ARG A 156 4.15 16.11 11.90
N TYR A 157 3.50 17.26 11.94
CA TYR A 157 2.46 17.61 10.99
C TYR A 157 2.65 19.02 10.44
N THR A 158 2.07 19.25 9.27
CA THR A 158 1.99 20.56 8.61
C THR A 158 0.52 20.97 8.56
N ALA A 159 0.21 22.20 8.97
CA ALA A 159 -1.12 22.76 8.77
C ALA A 159 -1.29 23.24 7.33
N LEU A 160 -2.37 22.79 6.68
CA LEU A 160 -2.70 23.10 5.29
C LEU A 160 -4.17 23.54 5.22
N GLY A 161 -4.43 24.83 5.46
CA GLY A 161 -5.79 25.35 5.52
C GLY A 161 -6.62 24.66 6.61
N ASP A 162 -7.70 24.00 6.20
CA ASP A 162 -8.63 23.30 7.09
C ASP A 162 -8.18 21.88 7.46
N THR A 163 -6.96 21.50 7.11
CA THR A 163 -6.41 20.17 7.37
C THR A 163 -5.04 20.22 8.03
N VAL A 164 -4.68 19.15 8.72
CA VAL A 164 -3.30 18.83 9.13
C VAL A 164 -2.84 17.57 8.44
N GLN A 165 -1.60 17.56 7.99
CA GLN A 165 -1.01 16.47 7.24
C GLN A 165 0.23 15.92 7.95
N LEU A 166 0.25 14.61 8.15
CA LEU A 166 1.37 13.85 8.71
C LEU A 166 2.09 13.10 7.60
N GLU A 167 3.40 12.94 7.73
CA GLU A 167 4.18 12.01 6.93
C GLU A 167 4.84 10.97 7.84
N LEU A 168 4.55 9.69 7.61
CA LEU A 168 5.05 8.56 8.41
C LEU A 168 5.66 7.51 7.50
N CYS A 169 6.80 6.92 7.91
CA CYS A 169 7.32 5.71 7.29
C CYS A 169 7.35 4.60 8.36
N LEU A 170 6.54 3.57 8.14
CA LEU A 170 6.36 2.45 9.06
C LEU A 170 7.04 1.20 8.53
N PRO A 171 7.52 0.30 9.42
CA PRO A 171 7.98 -1.03 9.01
C PRO A 171 6.93 -1.76 8.18
N ALA A 172 7.35 -2.35 7.06
CA ALA A 172 6.51 -3.10 6.12
C ALA A 172 7.11 -4.45 5.72
N ALA A 173 8.13 -4.91 6.44
CA ALA A 173 8.77 -6.21 6.23
C ALA A 173 7.88 -7.36 6.73
N GLN A 174 8.18 -8.59 6.30
CA GLN A 174 7.43 -9.79 6.72
C GLN A 174 7.47 -10.03 8.23
N GLU A 175 8.57 -9.67 8.89
CA GLU A 175 8.77 -9.86 10.33
C GLU A 175 7.98 -8.83 11.14
N LEU A 176 7.97 -7.60 10.69
CA LEU A 176 7.24 -6.50 11.29
C LEU A 176 6.58 -5.63 10.21
N ASN A 177 5.26 -5.70 10.15
CA ASN A 177 4.47 -4.85 9.27
C ASN A 177 3.50 -4.04 10.13
N LEU A 178 3.67 -2.72 10.17
CA LEU A 178 2.81 -1.81 10.91
C LEU A 178 1.91 -1.06 9.94
N ASN A 179 0.61 -1.15 10.17
CA ASN A 179 -0.37 -0.40 9.39
C ASN A 179 -0.71 0.92 10.10
N PRO A 180 -0.88 2.04 9.38
CA PRO A 180 -1.32 3.31 9.97
C PRO A 180 -2.63 3.23 10.76
N SER A 181 -3.50 2.25 10.46
CA SER A 181 -4.73 2.04 11.22
C SER A 181 -4.51 1.70 12.69
N LEU A 182 -3.33 1.23 13.09
CA LEU A 182 -2.98 1.08 14.50
C LEU A 182 -2.88 2.45 15.20
N LEU A 183 -2.28 3.43 14.51
CA LEU A 183 -2.21 4.80 15.02
C LEU A 183 -3.60 5.44 15.06
N THR A 184 -4.35 5.38 13.94
CA THR A 184 -5.68 6.01 13.89
C THR A 184 -6.65 5.41 14.91
N GLY A 185 -6.61 4.08 15.11
CA GLY A 185 -7.39 3.40 16.14
C GLY A 185 -6.96 3.79 17.56
N PHE A 186 -5.66 3.92 17.82
CA PHE A 186 -5.16 4.41 19.11
C PHE A 186 -5.63 5.84 19.41
N LEU A 187 -5.56 6.73 18.41
CA LEU A 187 -6.02 8.13 18.58
C LEU A 187 -7.53 8.20 18.82
N GLU A 188 -8.31 7.32 18.20
CA GLU A 188 -9.75 7.22 18.44
C GLU A 188 -10.05 6.70 19.84
N GLU A 189 -9.46 5.60 20.25
CA GLU A 189 -9.69 4.97 21.55
C GLU A 189 -9.23 5.86 22.70
N LYS A 190 -8.05 6.46 22.58
CA LYS A 190 -7.43 7.24 23.67
C LYS A 190 -7.95 8.66 23.79
N PHE A 191 -8.23 9.31 22.67
CA PHE A 191 -8.49 10.75 22.58
C PHE A 191 -9.82 11.10 21.89
N GLY A 192 -10.54 10.11 21.37
CA GLY A 192 -11.82 10.33 20.71
C GLY A 192 -11.71 10.95 19.31
N LEU A 193 -10.52 10.94 18.68
CA LEU A 193 -10.34 11.37 17.28
C LEU A 193 -10.81 10.26 16.32
N PRO A 194 -11.94 10.40 15.62
CA PRO A 194 -12.48 9.31 14.82
C PRO A 194 -11.48 8.82 13.78
N ALA A 195 -11.19 7.52 13.76
CA ALA A 195 -10.31 6.92 12.76
C ALA A 195 -10.81 7.14 11.32
N ALA A 196 -12.14 7.22 11.14
CA ALA A 196 -12.78 7.51 9.87
C ALA A 196 -12.52 8.95 9.36
N SER A 197 -12.04 9.86 10.22
CA SER A 197 -11.65 11.22 9.80
C SER A 197 -10.27 11.29 9.16
N ALA A 198 -9.50 10.19 9.22
CA ALA A 198 -8.19 10.08 8.59
C ALA A 198 -8.32 9.71 7.11
N ASN A 199 -7.72 10.52 6.24
CA ASN A 199 -7.44 10.09 4.86
C ASN A 199 -6.00 9.56 4.80
N ILE A 200 -5.83 8.28 4.47
CA ILE A 200 -4.54 7.58 4.48
C ILE A 200 -4.13 7.27 3.05
N LEU A 201 -3.03 7.87 2.61
CA LEU A 201 -2.42 7.66 1.31
C LEU A 201 -1.03 7.04 1.47
N ARG A 202 -0.81 5.84 0.95
CA ARG A 202 0.53 5.26 0.83
C ARG A 202 1.26 5.88 -0.37
N THR A 203 2.41 6.50 -0.12
CA THR A 203 3.11 7.31 -1.13
C THR A 203 4.30 6.58 -1.76
N LYS A 204 5.00 5.73 -1.00
CA LYS A 204 6.17 4.99 -1.50
C LYS A 204 6.55 3.82 -0.61
N PHE A 205 7.33 2.91 -1.18
CA PHE A 205 8.05 1.88 -0.45
C PHE A 205 9.55 2.20 -0.41
N LEU A 206 10.21 1.78 0.67
CA LEU A 206 11.66 1.91 0.83
C LEU A 206 12.27 0.55 1.22
N THR A 207 13.51 0.33 0.78
CA THR A 207 14.35 -0.79 1.22
C THR A 207 14.88 -0.55 2.63
N ALA A 208 15.61 -1.54 3.19
CA ALA A 208 16.28 -1.42 4.49
C ALA A 208 17.28 -0.23 4.53
N ASP A 209 17.95 0.03 3.41
CA ASP A 209 18.88 1.15 3.24
C ASP A 209 18.20 2.48 2.89
N ARG A 210 16.86 2.55 3.05
CA ARG A 210 16.06 3.74 2.76
C ARG A 210 16.08 4.20 1.29
N GLN A 211 16.49 3.35 0.38
CA GLN A 211 16.38 3.61 -1.06
C GLN A 211 14.94 3.42 -1.53
N LEU A 212 14.54 4.16 -2.57
CA LEU A 212 13.24 3.99 -3.18
C LEU A 212 13.13 2.59 -3.80
N PHE A 213 12.10 1.85 -3.44
CA PHE A 213 11.77 0.59 -4.08
C PHE A 213 11.13 0.85 -5.45
N ALA A 214 11.67 0.21 -6.52
CA ALA A 214 11.25 0.37 -7.90
C ALA A 214 11.01 -0.98 -8.59
#